data_e4140eb46f071c87d5a454a216784f16
#
_entry.id   e4140eb46f071c87d5a454a216784f16
#
_cell.length_a   1.000
_cell.length_b   1.000
_cell.length_c   1.000
_cell.angle_alpha   90.00
_cell.angle_beta   90.00
_cell.angle_gamma   90.00
#
_symmetry.space_group_name_H-M   'P 1'
#
loop_
_entity.id
_entity.type
_entity.pdbx_description
1 polymer ?
#
loop_
_entity_poly.entity_id
_entity_poly.type
_entity_poly.pdbx_seq_one_letter_code
_entity_poly.pdbx_strand_id
1 'polypeptide(L)'
;MARFIFTERNGIYIIDLQKTVKKMDEAYNFVRDLAAEGGKVLFVGTKKQAQESIKNEAERCNQYFVNERWLGGMLTNFQTIEKRVKRLKTLEKQAEDGTFELLPKKEVTLLKHEMEKLQKYLGGIKDMKKLPDALFIIDPKKEEIAVSEARKLHIPIIATVDTNCDPA
;
A
#
# COMPACT_ATOMS: atom_id res chain seq x y z
N MET A 1 -5.43 -8.30 21.10
CA MET A 1 -5.24 -9.65 20.48
C MET A 1 -5.79 -10.81 21.31
N ALA A 2 -5.80 -10.74 22.65
CA ALA A 2 -6.19 -11.87 23.54
C ALA A 2 -7.47 -12.62 23.13
N ARG A 3 -8.53 -11.91 22.71
CA ARG A 3 -9.81 -12.51 22.27
C ARG A 3 -9.71 -13.41 21.01
N PHE A 4 -8.61 -13.35 20.27
CA PHE A 4 -8.35 -14.16 19.06
C PHE A 4 -7.35 -15.28 19.28
N ILE A 5 -6.81 -15.40 20.48
CA ILE A 5 -5.89 -16.47 20.86
C ILE A 5 -6.70 -17.66 21.36
N PHE A 6 -6.42 -18.84 20.82
CA PHE A 6 -7.00 -20.10 21.25
C PHE A 6 -6.30 -20.63 22.52
N THR A 7 -4.98 -20.66 22.52
CA THR A 7 -4.14 -21.12 23.62
C THR A 7 -2.71 -20.61 23.50
N GLU A 8 -1.96 -20.77 24.58
CA GLU A 8 -0.51 -20.57 24.62
C GLU A 8 0.19 -21.90 24.86
N ARG A 9 1.23 -22.18 24.12
CA ARG A 9 2.05 -23.38 24.28
C ARG A 9 3.52 -23.03 24.18
N ASN A 10 4.29 -23.28 25.23
CA ASN A 10 5.73 -22.99 25.29
C ASN A 10 6.08 -21.52 24.96
N GLY A 11 5.27 -20.57 25.42
CA GLY A 11 5.47 -19.14 25.14
C GLY A 11 5.03 -18.71 23.73
N ILE A 12 4.42 -19.57 22.96
CA ILE A 12 3.92 -19.28 21.61
C ILE A 12 2.40 -19.23 21.64
N TYR A 13 1.84 -18.11 21.20
CA TYR A 13 0.40 -17.93 21.09
C TYR A 13 -0.13 -18.57 19.80
N ILE A 14 -1.20 -19.36 19.93
CA ILE A 14 -1.88 -20.03 18.81
C ILE A 14 -3.19 -19.28 18.53
N ILE A 15 -3.34 -18.79 17.31
CA ILE A 15 -4.52 -18.06 16.87
C ILE A 15 -5.71 -19.01 16.68
N ASP A 16 -6.90 -18.58 17.08
CA ASP A 16 -8.16 -19.30 16.87
C ASP A 16 -8.59 -19.22 15.40
N LEU A 17 -8.35 -20.31 14.67
CA LEU A 17 -8.65 -20.39 13.24
C LEU A 17 -10.16 -20.30 12.92
N GLN A 18 -11.03 -20.72 13.84
CA GLN A 18 -12.48 -20.59 13.62
C GLN A 18 -12.90 -19.11 13.59
N LYS A 19 -12.29 -18.30 14.44
CA LYS A 19 -12.49 -16.84 14.40
C LYS A 19 -11.85 -16.21 13.17
N THR A 20 -10.70 -16.73 12.74
CA THR A 20 -10.03 -16.29 11.51
C THR A 20 -10.93 -16.48 10.29
N VAL A 21 -11.56 -17.65 10.12
CA VAL A 21 -12.50 -17.91 9.02
C VAL A 21 -13.63 -16.89 9.01
N LYS A 22 -14.29 -16.68 10.16
CA LYS A 22 -15.36 -15.68 10.26
C LYS A 22 -14.91 -14.28 9.86
N LYS A 23 -13.71 -13.88 10.29
CA LYS A 23 -13.15 -12.56 9.93
C LYS A 23 -12.74 -12.47 8.46
N MET A 24 -12.32 -13.57 7.86
CA MET A 24 -12.09 -13.61 6.40
C MET A 24 -13.40 -13.42 5.62
N ASP A 25 -14.49 -14.07 6.05
CA ASP A 25 -15.79 -13.92 5.41
C ASP A 25 -16.32 -12.48 5.54
N GLU A 26 -16.17 -11.86 6.72
CA GLU A 26 -16.52 -10.44 6.94
C GLU A 26 -15.72 -9.52 6.01
N ALA A 27 -14.39 -9.71 5.94
CA ALA A 27 -13.50 -8.93 5.09
C ALA A 27 -13.82 -9.13 3.60
N TYR A 28 -14.07 -10.37 3.18
CA TYR A 28 -14.45 -10.68 1.82
C TYR A 28 -15.74 -9.98 1.41
N ASN A 29 -16.78 -10.07 2.23
CA ASN A 29 -18.07 -9.42 1.95
C ASN A 29 -17.91 -7.90 1.86
N PHE A 30 -17.15 -7.30 2.78
CA PHE A 30 -16.86 -5.87 2.75
C PHE A 30 -16.16 -5.44 1.45
N VAL A 31 -15.10 -6.16 1.04
CA VAL A 31 -14.36 -5.84 -0.20
C VAL A 31 -15.22 -6.06 -1.44
N ARG A 32 -16.03 -7.13 -1.46
CA ARG A 32 -16.97 -7.42 -2.54
C ARG A 32 -17.97 -6.28 -2.74
N ASP A 33 -18.57 -5.82 -1.64
CA ASP A 33 -19.58 -4.77 -1.67
C ASP A 33 -18.97 -3.43 -2.09
N LEU A 34 -17.78 -3.11 -1.55
CA LEU A 34 -16.99 -1.94 -1.96
C LEU A 34 -16.61 -1.99 -3.46
N ALA A 35 -16.21 -3.15 -3.96
CA ALA A 35 -15.86 -3.33 -5.37
C ALA A 35 -17.09 -3.20 -6.29
N ALA A 36 -18.25 -3.69 -5.83
CA ALA A 36 -19.52 -3.55 -6.57
C ALA A 36 -19.94 -2.09 -6.74
N GLU A 37 -19.62 -1.23 -5.77
CA GLU A 37 -19.82 0.22 -5.82
C GLU A 37 -18.74 0.97 -6.62
N GLY A 38 -17.75 0.26 -7.18
CA GLY A 38 -16.63 0.85 -7.92
C GLY A 38 -15.57 1.47 -7.01
N GLY A 39 -15.56 1.12 -5.73
CA GLY A 39 -14.58 1.59 -4.75
C GLY A 39 -13.15 1.15 -5.08
N LYS A 40 -12.18 1.92 -4.61
CA LYS A 40 -10.76 1.67 -4.82
C LYS A 40 -10.06 1.27 -3.52
N VAL A 41 -9.31 0.19 -3.60
CA VAL A 41 -8.52 -0.34 -2.48
C VAL A 41 -7.05 -0.03 -2.69
N LEU A 42 -6.37 0.43 -1.65
CA LEU A 42 -4.92 0.57 -1.63
C LEU A 42 -4.31 -0.60 -0.86
N PHE A 43 -3.55 -1.44 -1.56
CA PHE A 43 -2.82 -2.56 -0.96
C PHE A 43 -1.48 -2.09 -0.40
N VAL A 44 -1.22 -2.40 0.86
CA VAL A 44 -0.01 -1.98 1.57
C VAL A 44 0.70 -3.18 2.18
N GLY A 45 1.95 -3.38 1.80
CA GLY A 45 2.75 -4.46 2.37
C GLY A 45 4.22 -4.31 2.02
N THR A 46 5.00 -3.71 2.94
CA THR A 46 6.44 -3.46 2.74
C THR A 46 7.33 -4.58 3.28
N LYS A 47 6.73 -5.63 3.85
CA LYS A 47 7.45 -6.82 4.31
C LYS A 47 7.98 -7.60 3.10
N LYS A 48 9.26 -7.97 3.10
CA LYS A 48 9.90 -8.65 1.96
C LYS A 48 9.10 -9.83 1.41
N GLN A 49 8.50 -10.62 2.31
CA GLN A 49 7.68 -11.77 1.93
C GLN A 49 6.35 -11.39 1.26
N ALA A 50 5.87 -10.16 1.44
CA ALA A 50 4.59 -9.69 0.93
C ALA A 50 4.72 -8.80 -0.32
N GLN A 51 5.89 -8.20 -0.55
CA GLN A 51 6.11 -7.19 -1.59
C GLN A 51 5.65 -7.61 -2.99
N GLU A 52 6.05 -8.81 -3.40
CA GLU A 52 5.72 -9.35 -4.71
C GLU A 52 4.24 -9.72 -4.82
N SER A 53 3.71 -10.41 -3.80
CA SER A 53 2.30 -10.79 -3.77
C SER A 53 1.37 -9.58 -3.78
N ILE A 54 1.68 -8.54 -3.01
CA ILE A 54 0.93 -7.29 -2.97
C ILE A 54 0.90 -6.62 -4.35
N LYS A 55 2.04 -6.52 -5.01
CA LYS A 55 2.13 -5.95 -6.35
C LYS A 55 1.30 -6.75 -7.35
N ASN A 56 1.55 -8.06 -7.44
CA ASN A 56 0.92 -8.92 -8.43
C ASN A 56 -0.62 -8.96 -8.27
N GLU A 57 -1.11 -9.07 -7.03
CA GLU A 57 -2.54 -9.10 -6.77
C GLU A 57 -3.22 -7.75 -6.99
N ALA A 58 -2.58 -6.64 -6.62
CA ALA A 58 -3.11 -5.32 -6.89
C ALA A 58 -3.18 -5.03 -8.41
N GLU A 59 -2.13 -5.37 -9.16
CA GLU A 59 -2.11 -5.25 -10.62
C GLU A 59 -3.17 -6.14 -11.27
N ARG A 60 -3.34 -7.39 -10.80
CA ARG A 60 -4.34 -8.33 -11.31
C ARG A 60 -5.78 -7.79 -11.20
N CYS A 61 -6.11 -7.10 -10.10
CA CYS A 61 -7.43 -6.53 -9.88
C CYS A 61 -7.53 -5.03 -10.21
N ASN A 62 -6.52 -4.46 -10.85
CA ASN A 62 -6.44 -3.05 -11.25
C ASN A 62 -6.70 -2.09 -10.07
N GLN A 63 -6.02 -2.38 -8.97
CA GLN A 63 -6.04 -1.59 -7.75
C GLN A 63 -4.66 -0.97 -7.48
N TYR A 64 -4.57 -0.07 -6.49
CA TYR A 64 -3.34 0.62 -6.13
C TYR A 64 -2.53 -0.18 -5.11
N PHE A 65 -1.20 0.04 -5.08
CA PHE A 65 -0.35 -0.63 -4.10
C PHE A 65 0.84 0.22 -3.64
N VAL A 66 1.32 -0.11 -2.44
CA VAL A 66 2.59 0.35 -1.88
C VAL A 66 3.29 -0.87 -1.30
N ASN A 67 4.35 -1.32 -1.97
CA ASN A 67 5.06 -2.55 -1.61
C ASN A 67 6.52 -2.34 -1.17
N GLU A 68 7.10 -1.14 -1.35
CA GLU A 68 8.50 -0.88 -1.01
C GLU A 68 8.65 -0.15 0.32
N ARG A 69 8.06 1.02 0.42
CA ARG A 69 8.08 1.84 1.62
C ARG A 69 6.91 2.79 1.67
N TRP A 70 6.22 2.83 2.79
CA TRP A 70 5.24 3.90 3.05
C TRP A 70 5.97 5.22 3.27
N LEU A 71 5.63 6.23 2.52
CA LEU A 71 6.14 7.58 2.73
C LEU A 71 5.14 8.34 3.62
N GLY A 72 5.61 8.87 4.76
CA GLY A 72 4.74 9.63 5.65
C GLY A 72 4.01 10.76 4.89
N GLY A 73 2.70 10.86 5.12
CA GLY A 73 1.83 11.81 4.42
C GLY A 73 1.24 11.30 3.10
N MET A 74 1.36 10.01 2.78
CA MET A 74 0.79 9.48 1.53
C MET A 74 -0.72 9.70 1.42
N LEU A 75 -1.43 9.68 2.53
CA LEU A 75 -2.86 9.98 2.58
C LEU A 75 -3.13 11.38 3.15
N THR A 76 -2.53 11.70 4.29
CA THR A 76 -2.78 12.97 5.01
C THR A 76 -2.20 14.20 4.31
N ASN A 77 -1.21 14.02 3.44
CA ASN A 77 -0.63 15.06 2.60
C ASN A 77 -0.62 14.65 1.12
N PHE A 78 -1.75 14.14 0.66
CA PHE A 78 -1.92 13.60 -0.68
C PHE A 78 -1.57 14.60 -1.78
N GLN A 79 -1.85 15.89 -1.60
CA GLN A 79 -1.49 16.93 -2.57
C GLN A 79 0.02 16.98 -2.87
N THR A 80 0.86 16.79 -1.85
CA THR A 80 2.32 16.75 -2.03
C THR A 80 2.75 15.48 -2.75
N ILE A 81 2.11 14.34 -2.45
CA ILE A 81 2.36 13.08 -3.16
C ILE A 81 1.93 13.19 -4.63
N GLU A 82 0.78 13.80 -4.91
CA GLU A 82 0.32 14.05 -6.28
C GLU A 82 1.32 14.88 -7.10
N LYS A 83 1.92 15.91 -6.49
CA LYS A 83 2.98 16.70 -7.15
C LYS A 83 4.20 15.83 -7.52
N ARG A 84 4.59 14.90 -6.64
CA ARG A 84 5.69 13.95 -6.90
C ARG A 84 5.32 12.94 -7.99
N VAL A 85 4.09 12.46 -8.00
CA VAL A 85 3.57 11.60 -9.08
C VAL A 85 3.55 12.35 -10.42
N LYS A 86 3.12 13.61 -10.44
CA LYS A 86 3.21 14.47 -11.65
C LYS A 86 4.66 14.62 -12.12
N ARG A 87 5.61 14.80 -11.19
CA ARG A 87 7.04 14.86 -11.52
C ARG A 87 7.53 13.56 -12.14
N LEU A 88 7.13 12.40 -11.60
CA LEU A 88 7.44 11.09 -12.19
C LEU A 88 6.94 11.00 -13.64
N LYS A 89 5.66 11.30 -13.88
CA LYS A 89 5.06 11.30 -15.23
C LYS A 89 5.77 12.25 -16.18
N THR A 90 6.23 13.40 -15.70
CA THR A 90 7.03 14.35 -16.51
C THR A 90 8.37 13.75 -16.89
N LEU A 91 9.08 13.11 -15.95
CA LEU A 91 10.37 12.49 -16.22
C LEU A 91 10.26 11.32 -17.19
N GLU A 92 9.23 10.48 -17.05
CA GLU A 92 8.94 9.39 -18.00
C GLU A 92 8.71 9.93 -19.40
N LYS A 93 7.88 10.98 -19.53
CA LYS A 93 7.64 11.63 -20.82
C LYS A 93 8.91 12.21 -21.44
N GLN A 94 9.74 12.87 -20.63
CA GLN A 94 11.03 13.40 -21.10
C GLN A 94 12.00 12.30 -21.55
N ALA A 95 11.93 11.12 -20.92
CA ALA A 95 12.74 9.97 -21.34
C ALA A 95 12.24 9.39 -22.67
N GLU A 96 10.92 9.37 -22.91
CA GLU A 96 10.29 8.87 -24.15
C GLU A 96 10.46 9.85 -25.31
N ASP A 97 10.33 11.16 -25.08
CA ASP A 97 10.42 12.22 -26.09
C ASP A 97 11.87 12.49 -26.59
N GLY A 98 12.86 11.76 -26.07
CA GLY A 98 14.26 11.98 -26.43
C GLY A 98 14.90 13.24 -25.80
N THR A 99 14.20 13.93 -24.90
CA THR A 99 14.71 15.15 -24.23
C THR A 99 16.01 14.88 -23.48
N PHE A 100 16.20 13.65 -22.95
CA PHE A 100 17.43 13.26 -22.26
C PHE A 100 18.65 13.21 -23.19
N GLU A 101 18.48 13.06 -24.49
CA GLU A 101 19.58 13.06 -25.46
C GLU A 101 20.18 14.45 -25.67
N LEU A 102 19.40 15.49 -25.37
CA LEU A 102 19.82 16.90 -25.52
C LEU A 102 20.54 17.44 -24.28
N LEU A 103 20.54 16.68 -23.18
CA LEU A 103 21.10 17.09 -21.90
C LEU A 103 22.51 16.53 -21.66
N PRO A 104 23.33 17.19 -20.84
CA PRO A 104 24.64 16.66 -20.44
C PRO A 104 24.49 15.31 -19.72
N LYS A 105 25.39 14.36 -20.00
CA LYS A 105 25.36 12.98 -19.43
C LYS A 105 25.21 12.95 -17.92
N LYS A 106 25.84 13.88 -17.19
CA LYS A 106 25.77 13.97 -15.75
C LYS A 106 24.34 14.30 -15.26
N GLU A 107 23.67 15.21 -15.95
CA GLU A 107 22.29 15.61 -15.63
C GLU A 107 21.31 14.47 -15.92
N VAL A 108 21.45 13.83 -17.09
CA VAL A 108 20.64 12.64 -17.44
C VAL A 108 20.75 11.55 -16.38
N THR A 109 21.95 11.29 -15.87
CA THR A 109 22.13 10.28 -14.81
C THR A 109 21.37 10.64 -13.54
N LEU A 110 21.38 11.91 -13.14
CA LEU A 110 20.63 12.38 -11.97
C LEU A 110 19.12 12.26 -12.18
N LEU A 111 18.61 12.66 -13.35
CA LEU A 111 17.18 12.56 -13.68
C LEU A 111 16.71 11.10 -13.77
N LYS A 112 17.50 10.21 -14.34
CA LYS A 112 17.20 8.77 -14.36
C LYS A 112 17.13 8.19 -12.95
N HIS A 113 18.09 8.54 -12.10
CA HIS A 113 18.09 8.08 -10.70
C HIS A 113 16.89 8.61 -9.92
N GLU A 114 16.52 9.90 -10.13
CA GLU A 114 15.30 10.47 -9.56
C GLU A 114 14.06 9.70 -10.04
N MET A 115 13.94 9.45 -11.33
CA MET A 115 12.83 8.72 -11.94
C MET A 115 12.70 7.31 -11.38
N GLU A 116 13.79 6.54 -11.32
CA GLU A 116 13.82 5.20 -10.75
C GLU A 116 13.36 5.18 -9.28
N LYS A 117 13.84 6.15 -8.49
CA LYS A 117 13.45 6.30 -7.09
C LYS A 117 11.96 6.61 -6.93
N LEU A 118 11.44 7.53 -7.74
CA LEU A 118 10.02 7.87 -7.73
C LEU A 118 9.16 6.69 -8.19
N GLN A 119 9.56 6.00 -9.26
CA GLN A 119 8.89 4.81 -9.77
C GLN A 119 8.84 3.70 -8.71
N LYS A 120 9.95 3.47 -8.02
CA LYS A 120 10.05 2.46 -6.96
C LYS A 120 9.05 2.71 -5.83
N TYR A 121 8.89 3.95 -5.38
CA TYR A 121 8.06 4.27 -4.21
C TYR A 121 6.63 4.69 -4.54
N LEU A 122 6.39 5.25 -5.71
CA LEU A 122 5.10 5.84 -6.09
C LEU A 122 4.46 5.18 -7.31
N GLY A 123 5.16 4.23 -7.95
CA GLY A 123 4.67 3.58 -9.17
C GLY A 123 3.30 2.93 -8.99
N GLY A 124 3.08 2.26 -7.86
CA GLY A 124 1.81 1.59 -7.57
C GLY A 124 0.62 2.53 -7.29
N ILE A 125 0.87 3.82 -7.07
CA ILE A 125 -0.16 4.83 -6.86
C ILE A 125 -0.18 5.91 -7.96
N LYS A 126 0.54 5.68 -9.04
CA LYS A 126 0.72 6.62 -10.15
C LYS A 126 -0.60 7.13 -10.73
N ASP A 127 -1.61 6.28 -10.79
CA ASP A 127 -2.92 6.60 -11.37
C ASP A 127 -4.00 6.90 -10.33
N MET A 128 -3.63 7.00 -9.07
CA MET A 128 -4.53 7.35 -7.99
C MET A 128 -4.85 8.85 -8.00
N LYS A 129 -6.08 9.20 -8.41
CA LYS A 129 -6.55 10.59 -8.53
C LYS A 129 -7.26 11.11 -7.28
N LYS A 130 -7.73 10.21 -6.43
CA LYS A 130 -8.41 10.49 -5.16
C LYS A 130 -7.90 9.54 -4.08
N LEU A 131 -8.17 9.86 -2.83
CA LEU A 131 -7.89 8.93 -1.73
C LEU A 131 -8.61 7.60 -1.95
N PRO A 132 -8.02 6.47 -1.51
CA PRO A 132 -8.65 5.16 -1.63
C PRO A 132 -9.86 5.07 -0.68
N ASP A 133 -10.81 4.22 -1.05
CA ASP A 133 -12.02 3.99 -0.26
C ASP A 133 -11.80 2.97 0.86
N ALA A 134 -10.74 2.15 0.77
CA ALA A 134 -10.26 1.27 1.83
C ALA A 134 -8.76 0.97 1.67
N LEU A 135 -8.11 0.55 2.78
CA LEU A 135 -6.75 0.01 2.79
C LEU A 135 -6.79 -1.49 3.09
N PHE A 136 -5.97 -2.25 2.36
CA PHE A 136 -5.63 -3.63 2.71
C PHE A 136 -4.17 -3.67 3.18
N ILE A 137 -3.92 -4.01 4.44
CA ILE A 137 -2.59 -3.90 5.07
C ILE A 137 -2.09 -5.27 5.51
N ILE A 138 -0.87 -5.62 5.11
CA ILE A 138 -0.16 -6.78 5.64
C ILE A 138 0.77 -6.33 6.76
N ASP A 139 0.60 -6.90 7.95
CA ASP A 139 1.35 -6.60 9.16
C ASP A 139 1.21 -5.13 9.61
N PRO A 140 0.05 -4.76 10.21
CA PRO A 140 -0.24 -3.38 10.59
C PRO A 140 0.73 -2.81 11.63
N LYS A 141 1.44 -3.66 12.41
CA LYS A 141 2.47 -3.21 13.33
C LYS A 141 3.68 -2.62 12.59
N LYS A 142 4.02 -3.19 11.43
CA LYS A 142 5.09 -2.65 10.59
C LYS A 142 4.65 -1.39 9.85
N GLU A 143 3.37 -1.29 9.52
CA GLU A 143 2.77 -0.21 8.75
C GLU A 143 2.02 0.81 9.64
N GLU A 144 2.51 1.06 10.87
CA GLU A 144 1.88 1.94 11.87
C GLU A 144 1.55 3.34 11.32
N ILE A 145 2.42 3.90 10.47
CA ILE A 145 2.20 5.23 9.87
C ILE A 145 0.99 5.17 8.92
N ALA A 146 0.88 4.15 8.08
CA ALA A 146 -0.24 3.96 7.17
C ALA A 146 -1.56 3.80 7.94
N VAL A 147 -1.55 2.99 8.99
CA VAL A 147 -2.70 2.80 9.90
C VAL A 147 -3.13 4.12 10.55
N SER A 148 -2.17 4.86 11.09
CA SER A 148 -2.43 6.15 11.75
C SER A 148 -3.03 7.18 10.78
N GLU A 149 -2.50 7.26 9.55
CA GLU A 149 -3.02 8.17 8.52
C GLU A 149 -4.43 7.77 8.07
N ALA A 150 -4.69 6.48 7.85
CA ALA A 150 -6.01 5.99 7.47
C ALA A 150 -7.05 6.25 8.56
N ARG A 151 -6.71 5.98 9.83
CA ARG A 151 -7.58 6.29 10.98
C ARG A 151 -7.92 7.77 11.05
N LYS A 152 -6.94 8.65 10.86
CA LYS A 152 -7.13 10.11 10.87
C LYS A 152 -8.10 10.59 9.78
N LEU A 153 -8.14 9.88 8.66
CA LEU A 153 -9.02 10.18 7.52
C LEU A 153 -10.30 9.34 7.50
N HIS A 154 -10.53 8.52 8.54
CA HIS A 154 -11.68 7.60 8.63
C HIS A 154 -11.79 6.64 7.44
N ILE A 155 -10.64 6.23 6.86
CA ILE A 155 -10.60 5.24 5.78
C ILE A 155 -10.60 3.84 6.41
N PRO A 156 -11.54 2.96 6.04
CA PRO A 156 -11.60 1.58 6.54
C PRO A 156 -10.33 0.80 6.27
N ILE A 157 -9.91 -0.02 7.24
CA ILE A 157 -8.71 -0.85 7.15
C ILE A 157 -9.08 -2.33 7.25
N ILE A 158 -8.63 -3.11 6.30
CA ILE A 158 -8.61 -4.56 6.35
C ILE A 158 -7.16 -4.97 6.56
N ALA A 159 -6.87 -5.78 7.57
CA ALA A 159 -5.48 -6.14 7.87
C ALA A 159 -5.30 -7.62 8.16
N THR A 160 -4.19 -8.17 7.67
CA THR A 160 -3.68 -9.46 8.17
C THR A 160 -2.85 -9.22 9.42
N VAL A 161 -3.35 -9.73 10.53
CA VAL A 161 -2.87 -9.43 11.89
C VAL A 161 -2.16 -10.65 12.48
N ASP A 162 -0.99 -10.45 13.07
CA ASP A 162 -0.29 -11.45 13.84
C ASP A 162 -0.50 -11.23 15.35
N THR A 163 -0.03 -12.17 16.17
CA THR A 163 -0.17 -12.16 17.63
C THR A 163 0.41 -10.94 18.33
N ASN A 164 1.33 -10.25 17.67
CA ASN A 164 2.02 -9.04 18.13
C ASN A 164 1.28 -7.72 17.85
N CYS A 165 0.08 -7.78 17.28
CA CYS A 165 -0.73 -6.62 16.93
C CYS A 165 -1.95 -6.47 17.82
N ASP A 166 -2.49 -5.26 17.91
CA ASP A 166 -3.80 -5.00 18.47
C ASP A 166 -4.81 -4.76 17.35
N PRO A 167 -5.82 -5.63 17.18
CA PRO A 167 -6.83 -5.51 16.14
C PRO A 167 -7.97 -4.52 16.50
N ALA A 168 -7.90 -3.82 17.63
CA ALA A 168 -8.90 -2.85 18.05
C ALA A 168 -8.69 -1.47 17.44
#